data_9b0bb34b8c7b46df21294ad00928d2f4
#
_entry.id   9b0bb34b8c7b46df21294ad00928d2f4
#
_cell.length_a   1.000
_cell.length_b   1.000
_cell.length_c   1.000
_cell.angle_alpha   90.00
_cell.angle_beta   90.00
_cell.angle_gamma   90.00
#
_symmetry.space_group_name_H-M   'P 1'
#
loop_
_entity.id
_entity.type
_entity.pdbx_description
1 polymer ?
#
loop_
_entity_poly.entity_id
_entity_poly.type
_entity_poly.pdbx_seq_one_letter_code
_entity_poly.pdbx_strand_id
1 'polypeptide(L)'
;MNVLIIGDFPVSTKQKIYKVFPQKWKVHITDLQSASLYLSTAEAIIPEHVPVNSSLLKQAPQLKIIQTGAGYDNVDVAECTRRGIKVCNAAGVNANAVVEHTLALILSWFKNIPYLDRFMKEQQPTSQLTYNGAEIAGKTLGIVGLENVGARMAQIGLALNMNVLAYNHHSRDISGVKMVDLPTLYKNSDIISLHIAAIPATHHLINSQAFQQMKSSALLVNTSRGSIVDEAALILALQTHEIAGACLDVFEQEPLPLNSPLRHLSNVILTPHTAGLPDSVKFHRRRYEFFKENLTRFAKGEKPKNLVN
;
A
#
# COMPACT_ATOMS: atom_id res chain seq x y z
N MET A 1 -19.17 -21.57 10.57
CA MET A 1 -19.09 -20.20 10.01
C MET A 1 -19.10 -20.27 8.51
N ASN A 2 -19.93 -19.47 7.87
CA ASN A 2 -19.97 -19.29 6.43
C ASN A 2 -19.10 -18.08 6.06
N VAL A 3 -17.99 -18.33 5.38
CA VAL A 3 -17.00 -17.30 5.00
C VAL A 3 -17.07 -17.09 3.50
N LEU A 4 -17.28 -15.87 3.06
CA LEU A 4 -17.26 -15.47 1.67
C LEU A 4 -16.01 -14.62 1.38
N ILE A 5 -15.14 -15.11 0.50
CA ILE A 5 -13.98 -14.38 0.01
C ILE A 5 -14.31 -13.88 -1.40
N ILE A 6 -14.32 -12.56 -1.56
CA ILE A 6 -14.70 -11.94 -2.83
C ILE A 6 -13.44 -11.36 -3.50
N GLY A 7 -13.09 -11.92 -4.63
CA GLY A 7 -11.95 -11.48 -5.43
C GLY A 7 -11.70 -12.42 -6.60
N ASP A 8 -11.00 -11.93 -7.61
CA ASP A 8 -10.61 -12.72 -8.76
C ASP A 8 -9.30 -13.45 -8.48
N PHE A 9 -9.37 -14.77 -8.37
CA PHE A 9 -8.21 -15.62 -8.05
C PHE A 9 -8.04 -16.76 -9.05
N PRO A 10 -6.80 -17.06 -9.46
CA PRO A 10 -6.48 -18.29 -10.16
C PRO A 10 -6.88 -19.53 -9.35
N VAL A 11 -7.22 -20.62 -10.03
CA VAL A 11 -7.62 -21.89 -9.39
C VAL A 11 -6.58 -22.37 -8.37
N SER A 12 -5.29 -22.29 -8.72
CA SER A 12 -4.20 -22.68 -7.83
C SER A 12 -4.14 -21.85 -6.54
N THR A 13 -4.48 -20.56 -6.63
CA THR A 13 -4.56 -19.67 -5.47
C THR A 13 -5.76 -20.02 -4.59
N LYS A 14 -6.94 -20.26 -5.18
CA LYS A 14 -8.12 -20.71 -4.43
C LYS A 14 -7.81 -21.98 -3.62
N GLN A 15 -7.13 -22.95 -4.22
CA GLN A 15 -6.72 -24.17 -3.52
C GLN A 15 -5.79 -23.92 -2.31
N LYS A 16 -4.85 -22.98 -2.45
CA LYS A 16 -3.97 -22.57 -1.33
C LYS A 16 -4.77 -21.90 -0.21
N ILE A 17 -5.71 -21.03 -0.56
CA ILE A 17 -6.57 -20.33 0.41
C ILE A 17 -7.45 -21.32 1.17
N TYR A 18 -8.12 -22.25 0.48
CA TYR A 18 -8.96 -23.28 1.12
C TYR A 18 -8.20 -24.08 2.18
N LYS A 19 -6.92 -24.40 1.94
CA LYS A 19 -6.08 -25.16 2.89
C LYS A 19 -5.77 -24.39 4.19
N VAL A 20 -5.94 -23.06 4.21
CA VAL A 20 -5.69 -22.26 5.42
C VAL A 20 -6.85 -22.35 6.40
N PHE A 21 -8.09 -22.42 5.92
CA PHE A 21 -9.29 -22.38 6.77
C PHE A 21 -9.68 -23.75 7.32
N PRO A 22 -10.32 -23.81 8.53
CA PRO A 22 -10.77 -25.07 9.11
C PRO A 22 -11.80 -25.77 8.21
N GLN A 23 -11.69 -27.10 8.05
CA GLN A 23 -12.61 -27.90 7.21
C GLN A 23 -14.08 -27.80 7.61
N LYS A 24 -14.35 -27.52 8.90
CA LYS A 24 -15.73 -27.31 9.42
C LYS A 24 -16.35 -25.96 8.99
N TRP A 25 -15.61 -25.07 8.37
CA TRP A 25 -16.15 -23.83 7.84
C TRP A 25 -16.56 -24.01 6.38
N LYS A 26 -17.68 -23.40 6.00
CA LYS A 26 -18.08 -23.30 4.60
C LYS A 26 -17.42 -22.05 4.03
N VAL A 27 -16.36 -22.25 3.24
CA VAL A 27 -15.61 -21.17 2.61
C VAL A 27 -15.96 -21.13 1.13
N HIS A 28 -16.43 -19.97 0.65
CA HIS A 28 -16.70 -19.71 -0.76
C HIS A 28 -15.72 -18.64 -1.27
N ILE A 29 -15.09 -18.90 -2.42
CA ILE A 29 -14.16 -17.96 -3.05
C ILE A 29 -14.65 -17.68 -4.47
N THR A 30 -15.05 -16.44 -4.73
CA THR A 30 -15.67 -16.05 -5.99
C THR A 30 -15.34 -14.62 -6.36
N ASP A 31 -15.58 -14.26 -7.63
CA ASP A 31 -15.58 -12.87 -8.09
C ASP A 31 -16.81 -12.09 -7.60
N LEU A 32 -16.81 -10.78 -7.85
CA LEU A 32 -17.91 -9.92 -7.42
C LEU A 32 -19.25 -10.24 -8.12
N GLN A 33 -19.22 -10.67 -9.39
CA GLN A 33 -20.44 -10.96 -10.16
C GLN A 33 -21.17 -12.16 -9.59
N SER A 34 -20.43 -13.19 -9.20
CA SER A 34 -21.00 -14.43 -8.62
C SER A 34 -21.21 -14.36 -7.10
N ALA A 35 -20.77 -13.28 -6.44
CA ALA A 35 -20.87 -13.14 -4.97
C ALA A 35 -22.32 -13.17 -4.47
N SER A 36 -23.29 -12.68 -5.25
CA SER A 36 -24.71 -12.66 -4.93
C SER A 36 -25.27 -14.03 -4.54
N LEU A 37 -24.71 -15.11 -5.08
CA LEU A 37 -25.11 -16.50 -4.77
C LEU A 37 -24.86 -16.90 -3.31
N TYR A 38 -23.95 -16.20 -2.62
CA TYR A 38 -23.46 -16.58 -1.28
C TYR A 38 -23.70 -15.49 -0.22
N LEU A 39 -23.99 -14.24 -0.63
CA LEU A 39 -24.14 -13.11 0.29
C LEU A 39 -25.21 -13.33 1.35
N SER A 40 -26.36 -13.91 0.98
CA SER A 40 -27.50 -14.11 1.91
C SER A 40 -27.16 -15.00 3.10
N THR A 41 -26.17 -15.88 2.98
CA THR A 41 -25.77 -16.82 4.03
C THR A 41 -24.41 -16.50 4.65
N ALA A 42 -23.69 -15.50 4.14
CA ALA A 42 -22.36 -15.14 4.62
C ALA A 42 -22.40 -14.55 6.03
N GLU A 43 -21.68 -15.15 6.96
CA GLU A 43 -21.47 -14.63 8.32
C GLU A 43 -20.21 -13.77 8.41
N ALA A 44 -19.22 -14.06 7.54
CA ALA A 44 -17.97 -13.30 7.41
C ALA A 44 -17.66 -13.04 5.95
N ILE A 45 -17.18 -11.82 5.64
CA ILE A 45 -16.69 -11.45 4.30
C ILE A 45 -15.22 -11.06 4.37
N ILE A 46 -14.44 -11.54 3.40
CA ILE A 46 -13.07 -11.10 3.12
C ILE A 46 -13.08 -10.46 1.72
N PRO A 47 -13.12 -9.12 1.62
CA PRO A 47 -13.15 -8.42 0.34
C PRO A 47 -11.72 -8.12 -0.13
N GLU A 48 -11.28 -8.81 -1.17
CA GLU A 48 -9.98 -8.55 -1.80
C GLU A 48 -10.13 -7.45 -2.85
N HIS A 49 -9.91 -6.20 -2.44
CA HIS A 49 -10.05 -4.98 -3.26
C HIS A 49 -11.46 -4.72 -3.84
N VAL A 50 -12.46 -5.38 -3.28
CA VAL A 50 -13.87 -5.23 -3.71
C VAL A 50 -14.56 -4.22 -2.81
N PRO A 51 -15.31 -3.24 -3.36
CA PRO A 51 -16.08 -2.31 -2.55
C PRO A 51 -17.18 -2.99 -1.74
N VAL A 52 -17.20 -2.75 -0.44
CA VAL A 52 -18.27 -3.18 0.47
C VAL A 52 -19.11 -1.96 0.85
N ASN A 53 -20.07 -1.67 0.01
CA ASN A 53 -20.99 -0.53 0.16
C ASN A 53 -22.36 -0.98 0.66
N SER A 54 -23.26 -0.02 0.87
CA SER A 54 -24.63 -0.27 1.33
C SER A 54 -25.41 -1.26 0.44
N SER A 55 -25.16 -1.29 -0.87
CA SER A 55 -25.83 -2.22 -1.80
C SER A 55 -25.43 -3.67 -1.54
N LEU A 56 -24.12 -3.94 -1.37
CA LEU A 56 -23.62 -5.26 -1.01
C LEU A 56 -24.10 -5.68 0.38
N LEU A 57 -24.02 -4.77 1.35
CA LEU A 57 -24.43 -5.02 2.73
C LEU A 57 -25.94 -5.35 2.86
N LYS A 58 -26.81 -4.80 2.01
CA LYS A 58 -28.23 -5.15 1.96
C LYS A 58 -28.48 -6.62 1.58
N GLN A 59 -27.60 -7.20 0.78
CA GLN A 59 -27.69 -8.59 0.30
C GLN A 59 -27.11 -9.60 1.31
N ALA A 60 -26.43 -9.13 2.36
CA ALA A 60 -25.77 -9.96 3.37
C ALA A 60 -26.40 -9.82 4.77
N PRO A 61 -27.67 -10.26 4.98
CA PRO A 61 -28.38 -10.05 6.24
C PRO A 61 -27.79 -10.84 7.42
N GLN A 62 -26.99 -11.87 7.19
CA GLN A 62 -26.36 -12.70 8.22
C GLN A 62 -24.94 -12.23 8.57
N LEU A 63 -24.43 -11.17 7.89
CA LEU A 63 -23.07 -10.71 8.04
C LEU A 63 -22.81 -10.12 9.43
N LYS A 64 -21.76 -10.59 10.07
CA LYS A 64 -21.35 -10.19 11.43
C LYS A 64 -19.97 -9.58 11.49
N ILE A 65 -19.08 -9.96 10.56
CA ILE A 65 -17.70 -9.51 10.53
C ILE A 65 -17.17 -9.38 9.10
N ILE A 66 -16.40 -8.33 8.87
CA ILE A 66 -15.61 -8.12 7.66
C ILE A 66 -14.13 -8.12 8.05
N GLN A 67 -13.32 -8.91 7.36
CA GLN A 67 -11.88 -8.95 7.54
C GLN A 67 -11.20 -8.47 6.27
N THR A 68 -10.58 -7.27 6.30
CA THR A 68 -9.86 -6.72 5.16
C THR A 68 -8.36 -7.06 5.18
N GLY A 69 -7.65 -6.75 4.12
CA GLY A 69 -6.20 -6.67 4.08
C GLY A 69 -5.65 -5.58 5.01
N ALA A 70 -4.53 -4.97 4.67
CA ALA A 70 -3.96 -3.90 5.51
C ALA A 70 -4.83 -2.63 5.46
N GLY A 71 -5.32 -2.24 4.28
CA GLY A 71 -6.27 -1.15 4.12
C GLY A 71 -7.73 -1.61 4.29
N TYR A 72 -8.61 -0.65 4.54
CA TYR A 72 -10.06 -0.86 4.64
C TYR A 72 -10.86 0.27 3.98
N ASP A 73 -10.21 1.03 3.14
CA ASP A 73 -10.75 2.16 2.36
C ASP A 73 -11.84 1.73 1.36
N ASN A 74 -11.91 0.44 1.06
CA ASN A 74 -12.97 -0.17 0.24
C ASN A 74 -14.22 -0.58 1.03
N VAL A 75 -14.31 -0.32 2.35
CA VAL A 75 -15.42 -0.71 3.22
C VAL A 75 -16.13 0.52 3.78
N ASP A 76 -17.46 0.57 3.65
CA ASP A 76 -18.30 1.55 4.34
C ASP A 76 -18.39 1.19 5.83
N VAL A 77 -17.36 1.66 6.57
CA VAL A 77 -17.23 1.38 8.02
C VAL A 77 -18.38 1.99 8.81
N ALA A 78 -18.87 3.17 8.41
CA ALA A 78 -19.99 3.83 9.10
C ALA A 78 -21.28 3.00 9.00
N GLU A 79 -21.61 2.50 7.81
CA GLU A 79 -22.76 1.63 7.59
C GLU A 79 -22.60 0.29 8.30
N CYS A 80 -21.39 -0.28 8.30
CA CYS A 80 -21.09 -1.50 9.07
C CYS A 80 -21.34 -1.30 10.56
N THR A 81 -20.88 -0.19 11.13
CA THR A 81 -21.10 0.16 12.54
C THR A 81 -22.57 0.29 12.87
N ARG A 82 -23.34 0.99 12.02
CA ARG A 82 -24.79 1.14 12.19
C ARG A 82 -25.54 -0.19 12.19
N ARG A 83 -25.03 -1.20 11.47
CA ARG A 83 -25.59 -2.57 11.41
C ARG A 83 -25.03 -3.50 12.47
N GLY A 84 -24.10 -3.07 13.32
CA GLY A 84 -23.44 -3.93 14.29
C GLY A 84 -22.44 -4.92 13.68
N ILE A 85 -22.01 -4.69 12.43
CA ILE A 85 -21.02 -5.52 11.74
C ILE A 85 -19.63 -5.06 12.14
N LYS A 86 -18.80 -5.96 12.65
CA LYS A 86 -17.41 -5.65 13.00
C LYS A 86 -16.52 -5.59 11.76
N VAL A 87 -15.69 -4.57 11.67
CA VAL A 87 -14.68 -4.42 10.62
C VAL A 87 -13.30 -4.57 11.23
N CYS A 88 -12.50 -5.48 10.71
CA CYS A 88 -11.14 -5.73 11.15
C CYS A 88 -10.19 -5.64 9.94
N ASN A 89 -8.96 -5.19 10.17
CA ASN A 89 -7.92 -5.21 9.15
C ASN A 89 -6.70 -6.05 9.57
N ALA A 90 -5.80 -6.28 8.62
CA ALA A 90 -4.55 -6.99 8.85
C ALA A 90 -3.35 -6.02 8.88
N ALA A 91 -3.50 -4.86 9.52
CA ALA A 91 -2.45 -3.86 9.62
C ALA A 91 -1.15 -4.48 10.16
N GLY A 92 -0.04 -4.19 9.50
CA GLY A 92 1.29 -4.64 9.87
C GLY A 92 1.68 -6.05 9.41
N VAL A 93 0.74 -6.89 8.94
CA VAL A 93 1.03 -8.28 8.54
C VAL A 93 1.98 -8.34 7.33
N ASN A 94 1.86 -7.40 6.41
CA ASN A 94 2.70 -7.28 5.21
C ASN A 94 3.77 -6.19 5.32
N ALA A 95 3.98 -5.61 6.50
CA ALA A 95 4.85 -4.44 6.64
C ALA A 95 6.28 -4.70 6.15
N ASN A 96 6.85 -5.89 6.39
CA ASN A 96 8.18 -6.22 5.88
C ASN A 96 8.24 -6.21 4.35
N ALA A 97 7.25 -6.82 3.69
CA ALA A 97 7.20 -6.85 2.22
C ALA A 97 7.13 -5.43 1.63
N VAL A 98 6.27 -4.57 2.20
CA VAL A 98 6.16 -3.17 1.76
C VAL A 98 7.46 -2.41 1.97
N VAL A 99 8.12 -2.60 3.12
CA VAL A 99 9.41 -1.97 3.42
C VAL A 99 10.50 -2.41 2.45
N GLU A 100 10.61 -3.71 2.20
CA GLU A 100 11.58 -4.29 1.26
C GLU A 100 11.35 -3.75 -0.16
N HIS A 101 10.10 -3.68 -0.60
CA HIS A 101 9.73 -3.14 -1.90
C HIS A 101 10.03 -1.63 -2.00
N THR A 102 9.69 -0.85 -0.96
CA THR A 102 10.00 0.58 -0.88
C THR A 102 11.50 0.82 -0.98
N LEU A 103 12.31 0.06 -0.23
CA LEU A 103 13.76 0.14 -0.29
C LEU A 103 14.29 -0.24 -1.67
N ALA A 104 13.74 -1.30 -2.29
CA ALA A 104 14.12 -1.72 -3.63
C ALA A 104 13.84 -0.62 -4.66
N LEU A 105 12.72 0.06 -4.59
CA LEU A 105 12.37 1.20 -5.45
C LEU A 105 13.37 2.35 -5.25
N ILE A 106 13.67 2.74 -4.01
CA ILE A 106 14.64 3.78 -3.69
C ILE A 106 16.02 3.44 -4.26
N LEU A 107 16.51 2.22 -4.00
CA LEU A 107 17.80 1.77 -4.49
C LEU A 107 17.82 1.66 -6.02
N SER A 108 16.74 1.19 -6.64
CA SER A 108 16.61 1.11 -8.10
C SER A 108 16.69 2.49 -8.74
N TRP A 109 16.10 3.50 -8.12
CA TRP A 109 16.20 4.89 -8.56
C TRP A 109 17.65 5.41 -8.43
N PHE A 110 18.20 5.38 -7.23
CA PHE A 110 19.54 5.95 -6.96
C PHE A 110 20.68 5.20 -7.64
N LYS A 111 20.51 3.93 -7.97
CA LYS A 111 21.48 3.12 -8.71
C LYS A 111 21.14 2.99 -10.20
N ASN A 112 20.05 3.65 -10.64
CA ASN A 112 19.59 3.66 -12.03
C ASN A 112 19.42 2.25 -12.64
N ILE A 113 19.01 1.27 -11.81
CA ILE A 113 18.98 -0.16 -12.19
C ILE A 113 18.12 -0.42 -13.43
N PRO A 114 16.86 0.12 -13.55
CA PRO A 114 16.04 -0.16 -14.73
C PRO A 114 16.67 0.32 -16.05
N TYR A 115 17.38 1.46 -16.01
CA TYR A 115 18.10 1.98 -17.19
C TYR A 115 19.29 1.08 -17.52
N LEU A 116 20.12 0.73 -16.54
CA LEU A 116 21.31 -0.09 -16.75
C LEU A 116 20.98 -1.49 -17.28
N ASP A 117 19.93 -2.12 -16.74
CA ASP A 117 19.45 -3.43 -17.21
C ASP A 117 19.00 -3.35 -18.68
N ARG A 118 18.19 -2.33 -19.02
CA ARG A 118 17.75 -2.10 -20.40
C ARG A 118 18.93 -1.81 -21.33
N PHE A 119 19.85 -0.93 -20.93
CA PHE A 119 21.05 -0.58 -21.69
C PHE A 119 21.86 -1.82 -22.06
N MET A 120 22.08 -2.72 -21.12
CA MET A 120 22.81 -3.97 -21.36
C MET A 120 22.07 -4.92 -22.30
N LYS A 121 20.74 -5.03 -22.18
CA LYS A 121 19.92 -5.90 -23.03
C LYS A 121 19.77 -5.39 -24.46
N GLU A 122 19.80 -4.07 -24.65
CA GLU A 122 19.76 -3.42 -25.97
C GLU A 122 21.14 -3.42 -26.65
N GLN A 123 22.16 -4.02 -26.04
CA GLN A 123 23.52 -4.16 -26.59
C GLN A 123 24.16 -2.82 -27.01
N GLN A 124 23.86 -1.76 -26.30
CA GLN A 124 24.40 -0.43 -26.57
C GLN A 124 25.89 -0.37 -26.27
N PRO A 125 26.71 0.36 -27.10
CA PRO A 125 28.12 0.53 -26.82
C PRO A 125 28.35 1.22 -25.47
N THR A 126 29.32 0.72 -24.67
CA THR A 126 29.60 1.27 -23.33
C THR A 126 30.02 2.75 -23.37
N SER A 127 30.53 3.23 -24.50
CA SER A 127 30.85 4.65 -24.73
C SER A 127 29.60 5.56 -24.72
N GLN A 128 28.42 5.01 -24.87
CA GLN A 128 27.14 5.73 -24.81
C GLN A 128 26.48 5.66 -23.42
N LEU A 129 27.10 4.97 -22.47
CA LEU A 129 26.58 4.84 -21.12
C LEU A 129 26.58 6.20 -20.40
N THR A 130 25.41 6.69 -20.03
CA THR A 130 25.24 7.83 -19.12
C THR A 130 24.81 7.30 -17.77
N TYR A 131 25.71 7.34 -16.79
CA TYR A 131 25.43 6.87 -15.44
C TYR A 131 25.32 8.02 -14.46
N ASN A 132 24.13 8.23 -13.91
CA ASN A 132 23.82 9.28 -12.94
C ASN A 132 23.51 8.70 -11.56
N GLY A 133 24.11 7.56 -11.22
CA GLY A 133 23.89 6.93 -9.91
C GLY A 133 24.44 7.77 -8.77
N ALA A 134 23.77 7.67 -7.61
CA ALA A 134 24.16 8.36 -6.39
C ALA A 134 24.09 7.43 -5.18
N GLU A 135 24.77 7.81 -4.10
CA GLU A 135 24.66 7.16 -2.81
C GLU A 135 23.46 7.72 -2.02
N ILE A 136 22.84 6.88 -1.22
CA ILE A 136 21.76 7.31 -0.29
C ILE A 136 22.31 7.64 1.10
N ALA A 137 23.50 7.18 1.45
CA ALA A 137 24.17 7.54 2.69
C ALA A 137 24.33 9.07 2.80
N GLY A 138 24.05 9.63 3.96
CA GLY A 138 24.05 11.08 4.20
C GLY A 138 22.85 11.86 3.66
N LYS A 139 22.01 11.26 2.79
CA LYS A 139 20.77 11.89 2.32
C LYS A 139 19.69 11.89 3.41
N THR A 140 18.73 12.79 3.27
CA THR A 140 17.62 12.91 4.20
C THR A 140 16.42 12.13 3.69
N LEU A 141 15.96 11.15 4.47
CA LEU A 141 14.73 10.40 4.26
C LEU A 141 13.60 11.03 5.08
N GLY A 142 12.62 11.61 4.41
CA GLY A 142 11.38 12.12 5.00
C GLY A 142 10.31 11.04 4.98
N ILE A 143 9.79 10.68 6.14
CA ILE A 143 8.77 9.65 6.30
C ILE A 143 7.45 10.30 6.68
N VAL A 144 6.43 10.16 5.85
CA VAL A 144 5.07 10.60 6.15
C VAL A 144 4.28 9.39 6.66
N GLY A 145 4.01 9.37 7.96
CA GLY A 145 3.40 8.23 8.68
C GLY A 145 4.42 7.29 9.30
N LEU A 146 4.46 7.26 10.64
CA LEU A 146 5.46 6.50 11.41
C LEU A 146 4.84 5.30 12.13
N GLU A 147 3.86 4.62 11.46
CA GLU A 147 3.25 3.40 11.97
C GLU A 147 4.06 2.15 11.56
N ASN A 148 3.41 1.00 11.34
CA ASN A 148 4.07 -0.29 11.13
C ASN A 148 5.13 -0.29 10.02
N VAL A 149 4.84 0.33 8.86
CA VAL A 149 5.76 0.39 7.72
C VAL A 149 6.78 1.51 7.90
N GLY A 150 6.29 2.74 8.17
CA GLY A 150 7.16 3.90 8.30
C GLY A 150 8.19 3.78 9.43
N ALA A 151 7.83 3.21 10.58
CA ALA A 151 8.77 2.97 11.67
C ALA A 151 9.92 2.01 11.27
N ARG A 152 9.60 0.95 10.53
CA ARG A 152 10.63 0.03 10.01
C ARG A 152 11.48 0.67 8.93
N MET A 153 10.86 1.46 8.05
CA MET A 153 11.58 2.21 7.02
C MET A 153 12.54 3.23 7.63
N ALA A 154 12.15 3.89 8.75
CA ALA A 154 13.00 4.77 9.53
C ALA A 154 14.25 4.05 10.06
N GLN A 155 14.06 2.87 10.67
CA GLN A 155 15.17 2.05 11.17
C GLN A 155 16.15 1.64 10.07
N ILE A 156 15.63 1.28 8.88
CA ILE A 156 16.46 0.95 7.71
C ILE A 156 17.20 2.17 7.22
N GLY A 157 16.54 3.34 7.13
CA GLY A 157 17.20 4.59 6.75
C GLY A 157 18.38 4.92 7.66
N LEU A 158 18.19 4.81 8.98
CA LEU A 158 19.28 4.99 9.96
C LEU A 158 20.41 3.97 9.78
N ALA A 159 20.09 2.69 9.55
CA ALA A 159 21.08 1.63 9.31
C ALA A 159 21.89 1.86 8.01
N LEU A 160 21.32 2.58 7.05
CA LEU A 160 21.99 2.99 5.80
C LEU A 160 22.66 4.37 5.91
N ASN A 161 22.87 4.87 7.13
CA ASN A 161 23.50 6.16 7.42
C ASN A 161 22.78 7.37 6.80
N MET A 162 21.44 7.30 6.69
CA MET A 162 20.63 8.44 6.25
C MET A 162 20.23 9.31 7.45
N ASN A 163 19.98 10.59 7.21
CA ASN A 163 19.27 11.45 8.16
C ASN A 163 17.76 11.13 8.03
N VAL A 164 17.07 10.91 9.16
CA VAL A 164 15.65 10.55 9.10
C VAL A 164 14.80 11.63 9.76
N LEU A 165 13.91 12.23 8.95
CA LEU A 165 12.83 13.10 9.38
C LEU A 165 11.52 12.33 9.31
N ALA A 166 10.59 12.58 10.24
CA ALA A 166 9.29 11.96 10.18
C ALA A 166 8.16 12.93 10.57
N TYR A 167 7.04 12.77 9.91
CA TYR A 167 5.76 13.35 10.31
C TYR A 167 4.77 12.24 10.66
N ASN A 168 4.08 12.39 11.77
CA ASN A 168 2.99 11.50 12.18
C ASN A 168 1.95 12.30 12.96
N HIS A 169 0.67 11.92 12.85
CA HIS A 169 -0.42 12.61 13.53
C HIS A 169 -0.25 12.56 15.07
N HIS A 170 0.17 11.40 15.57
CA HIS A 170 0.50 11.23 16.98
C HIS A 170 2.01 11.22 17.15
N SER A 171 2.49 11.87 18.22
CA SER A 171 3.91 11.85 18.55
C SER A 171 4.39 10.42 18.76
N ARG A 172 5.52 10.09 18.15
CA ARG A 172 6.24 8.83 18.34
C ARG A 172 7.71 9.14 18.56
N ASP A 173 8.30 8.44 19.50
CA ASP A 173 9.73 8.54 19.77
C ASP A 173 10.42 7.28 19.21
N ILE A 174 11.29 7.50 18.24
CA ILE A 174 12.19 6.47 17.69
C ILE A 174 13.58 7.07 17.69
N SER A 175 14.50 6.44 18.41
CA SER A 175 15.88 6.94 18.54
C SER A 175 16.50 7.18 17.16
N GLY A 176 17.08 8.37 16.97
CA GLY A 176 17.69 8.80 15.70
C GLY A 176 16.71 9.39 14.68
N VAL A 177 15.41 9.36 14.92
CA VAL A 177 14.37 9.96 14.05
C VAL A 177 13.97 11.33 14.58
N LYS A 178 14.05 12.36 13.76
CA LYS A 178 13.61 13.71 14.12
C LYS A 178 12.17 13.93 13.66
N MET A 179 11.26 14.14 14.61
CA MET A 179 9.87 14.52 14.30
C MET A 179 9.81 15.98 13.87
N VAL A 180 9.08 16.24 12.76
CA VAL A 180 8.91 17.59 12.17
C VAL A 180 7.51 17.74 11.62
N ASP A 181 7.10 18.97 11.27
CA ASP A 181 5.90 19.24 10.50
C ASP A 181 6.09 18.92 8.99
N LEU A 182 5.01 18.85 8.24
CA LEU A 182 5.04 18.54 6.81
C LEU A 182 5.86 19.55 5.99
N PRO A 183 5.71 20.87 6.15
CA PRO A 183 6.53 21.84 5.42
C PRO A 183 8.04 21.66 5.64
N THR A 184 8.45 21.43 6.88
CA THR A 184 9.86 21.15 7.22
C THR A 184 10.33 19.85 6.60
N LEU A 185 9.49 18.80 6.59
CA LEU A 185 9.80 17.52 5.96
C LEU A 185 9.99 17.70 4.45
N TYR A 186 9.05 18.37 3.76
CA TYR A 186 9.14 18.57 2.31
C TYR A 186 10.40 19.34 1.92
N LYS A 187 10.69 20.44 2.59
CA LYS A 187 11.83 21.32 2.29
C LYS A 187 13.19 20.63 2.48
N ASN A 188 13.31 19.71 3.44
CA ASN A 188 14.62 19.18 3.83
C ASN A 188 14.89 17.77 3.33
N SER A 189 13.89 17.06 2.79
CA SER A 189 14.06 15.67 2.37
C SER A 189 14.61 15.54 0.95
N ASP A 190 15.49 14.59 0.74
CA ASP A 190 15.94 14.14 -0.57
C ASP A 190 15.07 12.99 -1.08
N ILE A 191 14.47 12.25 -0.17
CA ILE A 191 13.51 11.18 -0.44
C ILE A 191 12.32 11.39 0.47
N ILE A 192 11.10 11.39 -0.09
CA ILE A 192 9.85 11.49 0.67
C ILE A 192 9.07 10.19 0.46
N SER A 193 8.87 9.43 1.54
CA SER A 193 8.21 8.13 1.50
C SER A 193 6.90 8.13 2.28
N LEU A 194 5.81 7.72 1.61
CA LEU A 194 4.46 7.81 2.15
C LEU A 194 4.03 6.46 2.75
N HIS A 195 3.64 6.49 4.04
CA HIS A 195 3.23 5.31 4.81
C HIS A 195 2.01 5.59 5.69
N ILE A 196 1.07 6.38 5.18
CA ILE A 196 -0.19 6.74 5.85
C ILE A 196 -1.38 6.04 5.22
N ALA A 197 -2.48 5.94 5.98
CA ALA A 197 -3.74 5.42 5.47
C ALA A 197 -4.45 6.46 4.59
N ALA A 198 -5.21 5.99 3.59
CA ALA A 198 -6.13 6.83 2.84
C ALA A 198 -7.41 7.04 3.66
N ILE A 199 -7.58 8.25 4.15
CA ILE A 199 -8.76 8.74 4.86
C ILE A 199 -9.12 10.12 4.30
N PRO A 200 -10.30 10.67 4.55
CA PRO A 200 -10.65 12.02 4.02
C PRO A 200 -9.61 13.10 4.32
N ALA A 201 -8.99 13.07 5.49
CA ALA A 201 -7.97 14.04 5.90
C ALA A 201 -6.61 13.88 5.19
N THR A 202 -6.34 12.75 4.55
CA THR A 202 -5.10 12.47 3.82
C THR A 202 -5.28 12.43 2.30
N HIS A 203 -6.52 12.64 1.83
CA HIS A 203 -6.81 12.73 0.40
C HIS A 203 -6.08 13.94 -0.20
N HIS A 204 -5.30 13.72 -1.26
CA HIS A 204 -4.48 14.72 -1.92
C HIS A 204 -3.59 15.53 -0.95
N LEU A 205 -3.08 14.86 0.10
CA LEU A 205 -2.13 15.48 1.04
C LEU A 205 -0.88 15.98 0.30
N ILE A 206 -0.45 15.21 -0.71
CA ILE A 206 0.63 15.61 -1.62
C ILE A 206 0.00 16.22 -2.87
N ASN A 207 -0.11 17.51 -2.91
CA ASN A 207 -0.70 18.30 -3.97
C ASN A 207 0.33 19.30 -4.56
N SER A 208 -0.09 20.18 -5.45
CA SER A 208 0.80 21.17 -6.08
C SER A 208 1.54 22.05 -5.06
N GLN A 209 0.90 22.45 -3.96
CA GLN A 209 1.56 23.23 -2.91
C GLN A 209 2.63 22.42 -2.16
N ALA A 210 2.42 21.11 -1.99
CA ALA A 210 3.42 20.24 -1.39
C ALA A 210 4.63 20.09 -2.33
N PHE A 211 4.42 19.89 -3.64
CA PHE A 211 5.50 19.80 -4.62
C PHE A 211 6.36 21.07 -4.65
N GLN A 212 5.75 22.25 -4.65
CA GLN A 212 6.46 23.54 -4.61
C GLN A 212 7.37 23.72 -3.39
N GLN A 213 7.13 23.00 -2.31
CA GLN A 213 7.96 23.03 -1.10
C GLN A 213 9.09 21.99 -1.12
N MET A 214 9.06 21.03 -2.04
CA MET A 214 10.07 19.98 -2.14
C MET A 214 11.35 20.50 -2.81
N LYS A 215 12.45 19.79 -2.59
CA LYS A 215 13.66 20.03 -3.37
C LYS A 215 13.43 19.62 -4.83
N SER A 216 13.98 20.34 -5.79
CA SER A 216 13.97 19.92 -7.20
C SER A 216 14.72 18.60 -7.44
N SER A 217 15.59 18.21 -6.50
CA SER A 217 16.27 16.91 -6.47
C SER A 217 15.50 15.82 -5.71
N ALA A 218 14.30 16.09 -5.17
CA ALA A 218 13.55 15.15 -4.35
C ALA A 218 13.00 13.97 -5.17
N LEU A 219 13.01 12.79 -4.55
CA LEU A 219 12.31 11.60 -5.00
C LEU A 219 11.07 11.39 -4.13
N LEU A 220 9.87 11.34 -4.75
CA LEU A 220 8.66 10.89 -4.08
C LEU A 220 8.51 9.37 -4.20
N VAL A 221 8.19 8.69 -3.09
CA VAL A 221 7.93 7.24 -3.08
C VAL A 221 6.55 6.99 -2.46
N ASN A 222 5.65 6.37 -3.23
CA ASN A 222 4.32 6.01 -2.77
C ASN A 222 4.06 4.50 -2.92
N THR A 223 4.06 3.80 -1.80
CA THR A 223 3.69 2.38 -1.66
C THR A 223 2.51 2.20 -0.71
N SER A 224 1.75 3.26 -0.46
CA SER A 224 0.59 3.27 0.43
C SER A 224 -0.74 3.27 -0.33
N ARG A 225 -1.24 4.43 -0.79
CA ARG A 225 -2.46 4.57 -1.60
C ARG A 225 -2.30 5.71 -2.61
N GLY A 226 -2.83 5.51 -3.82
CA GLY A 226 -2.79 6.52 -4.90
C GLY A 226 -3.46 7.84 -4.51
N SER A 227 -4.64 7.77 -3.91
CA SER A 227 -5.44 8.93 -3.52
C SER A 227 -4.82 9.89 -2.49
N ILE A 228 -3.65 9.54 -1.92
CA ILE A 228 -2.88 10.43 -1.04
C ILE A 228 -2.15 11.50 -1.85
N VAL A 229 -1.86 11.22 -3.11
CA VAL A 229 -1.19 12.12 -4.04
C VAL A 229 -2.21 12.60 -5.07
N ASP A 230 -2.27 13.89 -5.33
CA ASP A 230 -2.95 14.46 -6.49
C ASP A 230 -2.14 14.05 -7.74
N GLU A 231 -2.64 13.04 -8.46
CA GLU A 231 -1.91 12.44 -9.60
C GLU A 231 -1.72 13.45 -10.74
N ALA A 232 -2.68 14.36 -10.94
CA ALA A 232 -2.55 15.39 -11.96
C ALA A 232 -1.44 16.40 -11.60
N ALA A 233 -1.37 16.82 -10.33
CA ALA A 233 -0.30 17.68 -9.84
C ALA A 233 1.06 16.97 -9.88
N LEU A 234 1.13 15.69 -9.57
CA LEU A 234 2.35 14.90 -9.68
C LEU A 234 2.86 14.84 -11.12
N ILE A 235 1.99 14.54 -12.08
CA ILE A 235 2.35 14.49 -13.50
C ILE A 235 2.95 15.82 -13.94
N LEU A 236 2.33 16.94 -13.57
CA LEU A 236 2.85 18.26 -13.89
C LEU A 236 4.22 18.52 -13.25
N ALA A 237 4.37 18.22 -11.95
CA ALA A 237 5.62 18.39 -11.22
C ALA A 237 6.78 17.57 -11.82
N LEU A 238 6.48 16.36 -12.32
CA LEU A 238 7.45 15.49 -13.00
C LEU A 238 7.83 16.03 -14.39
N GLN A 239 6.85 16.52 -15.16
CA GLN A 239 7.07 17.09 -16.51
C GLN A 239 7.85 18.39 -16.46
N THR A 240 7.62 19.23 -15.45
CA THR A 240 8.31 20.52 -15.26
C THR A 240 9.61 20.38 -14.46
N HIS A 241 9.96 19.16 -14.03
CA HIS A 241 11.13 18.92 -13.17
C HIS A 241 11.10 19.70 -11.85
N GLU A 242 9.92 19.97 -11.32
CA GLU A 242 9.73 20.56 -9.99
C GLU A 242 10.26 19.61 -8.90
N ILE A 243 10.15 18.28 -9.14
CA ILE A 243 10.84 17.23 -8.40
C ILE A 243 11.64 16.35 -9.37
N ALA A 244 12.68 15.65 -8.88
CA ALA A 244 13.52 14.82 -9.72
C ALA A 244 12.78 13.61 -10.29
N GLY A 245 11.90 12.99 -9.50
CA GLY A 245 11.18 11.82 -9.95
C GLY A 245 10.25 11.21 -8.91
N ALA A 246 9.61 10.09 -9.29
CA ALA A 246 8.75 9.34 -8.41
C ALA A 246 8.90 7.82 -8.58
N CYS A 247 8.71 7.08 -7.48
CA CYS A 247 8.55 5.63 -7.46
C CYS A 247 7.15 5.30 -6.93
N LEU A 248 6.31 4.69 -7.77
CA LEU A 248 4.91 4.49 -7.48
C LEU A 248 4.53 3.02 -7.60
N ASP A 249 3.97 2.45 -6.52
CA ASP A 249 3.35 1.12 -6.54
C ASP A 249 1.83 1.20 -6.58
N VAL A 250 1.26 2.40 -6.37
CA VAL A 250 -0.17 2.67 -6.26
C VAL A 250 -0.56 3.92 -7.03
N PHE A 251 -1.81 3.98 -7.52
CA PHE A 251 -2.33 5.02 -8.41
C PHE A 251 -3.74 5.44 -7.97
N GLU A 252 -4.20 6.61 -8.38
CA GLU A 252 -5.60 7.04 -8.12
C GLU A 252 -6.59 6.10 -8.78
N GLN A 253 -6.29 5.68 -10.00
CA GLN A 253 -7.05 4.65 -10.70
C GLN A 253 -6.20 3.40 -10.88
N GLU A 254 -6.69 2.28 -10.35
CA GLU A 254 -6.04 0.97 -10.47
C GLU A 254 -6.97 -0.04 -11.17
N PRO A 255 -6.47 -0.79 -12.17
CA PRO A 255 -5.14 -0.73 -12.78
C PRO A 255 -4.84 0.62 -13.46
N LEU A 256 -3.56 1.07 -13.41
CA LEU A 256 -3.13 2.31 -14.08
C LEU A 256 -3.58 2.30 -15.55
N PRO A 257 -4.36 3.30 -16.01
CA PRO A 257 -4.85 3.36 -17.38
C PRO A 257 -3.73 3.26 -18.42
N LEU A 258 -4.01 2.62 -19.57
CA LEU A 258 -3.02 2.44 -20.63
C LEU A 258 -2.56 3.76 -21.23
N ASN A 259 -3.42 4.79 -21.22
CA ASN A 259 -3.15 6.13 -21.71
C ASN A 259 -2.63 7.09 -20.62
N SER A 260 -2.33 6.60 -19.43
CA SER A 260 -1.77 7.47 -18.36
C SER A 260 -0.43 8.06 -18.78
N PRO A 261 -0.24 9.39 -18.62
CA PRO A 261 1.03 10.04 -18.90
C PRO A 261 2.20 9.47 -18.09
N LEU A 262 1.95 8.97 -16.87
CA LEU A 262 2.98 8.36 -16.03
C LEU A 262 3.75 7.23 -16.75
N ARG A 263 3.12 6.50 -17.66
CA ARG A 263 3.75 5.40 -18.40
C ARG A 263 4.84 5.86 -19.38
N HIS A 264 4.84 7.13 -19.74
CA HIS A 264 5.73 7.72 -20.74
C HIS A 264 6.80 8.63 -20.14
N LEU A 265 6.74 8.89 -18.83
CA LEU A 265 7.75 9.70 -18.14
C LEU A 265 9.00 8.86 -17.86
N SER A 266 10.16 9.39 -18.20
CA SER A 266 11.45 8.72 -17.98
C SER A 266 11.93 8.82 -16.52
N ASN A 267 11.38 9.75 -15.76
CA ASN A 267 11.71 10.01 -14.37
C ASN A 267 10.70 9.39 -13.38
N VAL A 268 10.14 8.22 -13.73
CA VAL A 268 9.30 7.42 -12.83
C VAL A 268 9.68 5.95 -12.86
N ILE A 269 9.50 5.27 -11.73
CA ILE A 269 9.50 3.81 -11.62
C ILE A 269 8.09 3.39 -11.18
N LEU A 270 7.48 2.47 -11.93
CA LEU A 270 6.10 2.03 -11.71
C LEU A 270 6.06 0.55 -11.42
N THR A 271 5.30 0.15 -10.38
CA THR A 271 4.99 -1.25 -10.06
C THR A 271 3.48 -1.41 -9.82
N PRO A 272 2.88 -2.57 -10.15
CA PRO A 272 1.43 -2.71 -10.22
C PRO A 272 0.81 -3.17 -8.89
N HIS A 273 0.93 -2.37 -7.83
CA HIS A 273 0.40 -2.61 -6.47
C HIS A 273 0.82 -3.97 -5.91
N THR A 274 2.13 -4.22 -5.92
CA THR A 274 2.73 -5.51 -5.52
C THR A 274 3.56 -5.41 -4.24
N ALA A 275 3.78 -4.23 -3.69
CA ALA A 275 4.60 -4.02 -2.49
C ALA A 275 4.19 -4.90 -1.30
N GLY A 276 2.90 -5.17 -1.16
CA GLY A 276 2.38 -5.99 -0.06
C GLY A 276 2.28 -7.51 -0.32
N LEU A 277 2.87 -8.02 -1.41
CA LEU A 277 2.69 -9.40 -1.88
C LEU A 277 4.01 -10.20 -1.85
N PRO A 278 4.44 -10.70 -0.67
CA PRO A 278 5.76 -11.36 -0.55
C PRO A 278 5.84 -12.75 -1.22
N ASP A 279 4.72 -13.47 -1.32
CA ASP A 279 4.74 -14.89 -1.73
C ASP A 279 4.38 -15.09 -3.21
N SER A 280 3.42 -14.34 -3.71
CA SER A 280 2.99 -14.34 -5.13
C SER A 280 1.87 -13.32 -5.35
N VAL A 281 1.56 -13.07 -6.61
CA VAL A 281 0.38 -12.28 -6.96
C VAL A 281 -0.88 -12.94 -6.40
N LYS A 282 -1.69 -12.16 -5.68
CA LYS A 282 -2.99 -12.55 -5.09
C LYS A 282 -2.93 -13.61 -3.97
N PHE A 283 -1.76 -14.01 -3.46
CA PHE A 283 -1.65 -14.88 -2.30
C PHE A 283 -0.55 -14.40 -1.34
N HIS A 284 -0.91 -14.27 -0.07
CA HIS A 284 0.02 -14.01 1.02
C HIS A 284 -0.35 -14.89 2.21
N ARG A 285 0.42 -15.95 2.47
CA ARG A 285 0.11 -16.98 3.46
C ARG A 285 -0.15 -16.41 4.85
N ARG A 286 0.76 -15.57 5.36
CA ARG A 286 0.62 -14.95 6.69
C ARG A 286 -0.65 -14.13 6.83
N ARG A 287 -1.09 -13.45 5.74
CA ARG A 287 -2.33 -12.66 5.74
C ARG A 287 -3.55 -13.56 5.92
N TYR A 288 -3.63 -14.66 5.19
CA TYR A 288 -4.74 -15.60 5.32
C TYR A 288 -4.71 -16.36 6.66
N GLU A 289 -3.53 -16.66 7.21
CA GLU A 289 -3.39 -17.22 8.57
C GLU A 289 -3.89 -16.22 9.62
N PHE A 290 -3.58 -14.92 9.48
CA PHE A 290 -4.12 -13.87 10.33
C PHE A 290 -5.65 -13.74 10.19
N PHE A 291 -6.18 -13.80 8.98
CA PHE A 291 -7.63 -13.79 8.74
C PHE A 291 -8.31 -14.95 9.45
N LYS A 292 -7.78 -16.17 9.30
CA LYS A 292 -8.28 -17.35 10.01
C LYS A 292 -8.25 -17.16 11.53
N GLU A 293 -7.14 -16.66 12.06
CA GLU A 293 -7.01 -16.39 13.50
C GLU A 293 -8.10 -15.42 13.96
N ASN A 294 -8.25 -14.30 13.28
CA ASN A 294 -9.24 -13.27 13.63
C ASN A 294 -10.68 -13.77 13.58
N LEU A 295 -11.03 -14.48 12.51
CA LEU A 295 -12.36 -15.08 12.38
C LEU A 295 -12.59 -16.19 13.43
N THR A 296 -11.53 -16.92 13.83
CA THR A 296 -11.61 -17.92 14.90
C THR A 296 -11.85 -17.28 16.25
N ARG A 297 -11.17 -16.17 16.57
CA ARG A 297 -11.41 -15.38 17.78
C ARG A 297 -12.86 -14.90 17.82
N PHE A 298 -13.30 -14.32 16.73
CA PHE A 298 -14.70 -13.85 16.60
C PHE A 298 -15.71 -14.99 16.84
N ALA A 299 -15.49 -16.16 16.22
CA ALA A 299 -16.38 -17.32 16.37
C ALA A 299 -16.45 -17.87 17.81
N LYS A 300 -15.41 -17.63 18.61
CA LYS A 300 -15.36 -17.96 20.04
C LYS A 300 -15.91 -16.87 20.96
N GLY A 301 -16.38 -15.74 20.41
CA GLY A 301 -16.82 -14.57 21.19
C GLY A 301 -15.66 -13.72 21.75
N GLU A 302 -14.42 -14.00 21.35
CA GLU A 302 -13.26 -13.21 21.71
C GLU A 302 -13.15 -11.94 20.86
N LYS A 303 -12.53 -10.88 21.41
CA LYS A 303 -12.28 -9.65 20.65
C LYS A 303 -11.30 -9.92 19.49
N PRO A 304 -11.67 -9.64 18.23
CA PRO A 304 -10.75 -9.70 17.10
C PRO A 304 -9.59 -8.73 17.26
N LYS A 305 -8.45 -9.04 16.65
CA LYS A 305 -7.32 -8.13 16.52
C LYS A 305 -7.61 -7.04 15.48
N ASN A 306 -7.02 -5.87 15.66
CA ASN A 306 -7.11 -4.75 14.70
C ASN A 306 -8.58 -4.41 14.33
N LEU A 307 -9.44 -4.32 15.34
CA LEU A 307 -10.82 -3.87 15.18
C LEU A 307 -10.81 -2.37 14.80
N VAL A 308 -11.54 -2.04 13.74
CA VAL A 308 -11.62 -0.67 13.16
C VAL A 308 -12.78 0.11 13.77
N ASN A 309 -13.90 -0.59 14.09
CA ASN A 309 -15.13 0.00 14.65
C ASN A 309 -15.66 -0.70 15.88
#